data_6781171317b51280c2039d005e5fd001
#
_entry.id   6781171317b51280c2039d005e5fd001
#
_cell.length_a   1.000
_cell.length_b   1.000
_cell.length_c   1.000
_cell.angle_alpha   90.00
_cell.angle_beta   90.00
_cell.angle_gamma   90.00
#
_symmetry.space_group_name_H-M   'P 1'
#
loop_
_entity.id
_entity.type
_entity.pdbx_description
1 polymer ?
#
loop_
_entity_poly.entity_id
_entity_poly.type
_entity_poly.pdbx_seq_one_letter_code
_entity_poly.pdbx_strand_id
1 'polypeptide(L)'
;PAGGKGRALAEAFSGVGAAYVADGHHRAASAVRVALARRAADPSLPADAPCNRVLVAMVPAGQLKVLSYHRMVGGVGEAEREGLAAAVEAAGFSASPADGPVAPDEKGAFGMFDGACWWLLRAPEPEGDDPVAALDVSALQERVLGPVLSVADPRRDPRLTYVAGTVGPEALEAAAREAGDAVAFTVCPTAIDELMAVADAGELMPPKSTWFTPKPFCGLFVRRV
;
A
#
# COMPACT_ATOMS: atom_id res chain seq x y z
N PRO A 1 20.69 13.59 -23.60
CA PRO A 1 20.50 14.82 -24.35
C PRO A 1 21.78 15.63 -24.25
N ALA A 2 22.44 15.85 -25.42
CA ALA A 2 23.75 16.53 -25.49
C ALA A 2 23.66 18.07 -25.41
N GLY A 3 22.67 18.63 -24.75
CA GLY A 3 22.48 20.05 -24.61
C GLY A 3 22.84 20.55 -23.20
N GLY A 4 23.19 21.83 -23.04
CA GLY A 4 23.56 22.42 -21.75
C GLY A 4 22.51 22.22 -20.63
N LYS A 5 21.23 22.19 -20.96
CA LYS A 5 20.13 21.87 -20.02
C LYS A 5 20.20 20.45 -19.48
N GLY A 6 20.56 19.47 -20.32
CA GLY A 6 20.69 18.06 -19.89
C GLY A 6 21.84 17.86 -18.90
N ARG A 7 22.94 18.59 -19.10
CA ARG A 7 24.09 18.55 -18.18
C ARG A 7 23.73 19.20 -16.83
N ALA A 8 23.11 20.36 -16.82
CA ALA A 8 22.68 21.04 -15.60
C ALA A 8 21.68 20.18 -14.79
N LEU A 9 20.75 19.48 -15.46
CA LEU A 9 19.86 18.55 -14.79
C LEU A 9 20.62 17.36 -14.18
N ALA A 10 21.53 16.74 -14.93
CA ALA A 10 22.33 15.63 -14.41
C ALA A 10 23.16 16.05 -13.19
N GLU A 11 23.74 17.25 -13.22
CA GLU A 11 24.48 17.83 -12.10
C GLU A 11 23.57 18.08 -10.89
N ALA A 12 22.39 18.64 -11.08
CA ALA A 12 21.41 18.83 -10.00
C ALA A 12 20.98 17.49 -9.38
N PHE A 13 20.75 16.46 -10.20
CA PHE A 13 20.38 15.12 -9.70
C PHE A 13 21.53 14.36 -9.05
N SER A 14 22.80 14.72 -9.31
CA SER A 14 23.94 14.09 -8.63
C SER A 14 23.98 14.36 -7.12
N GLY A 15 23.31 15.42 -6.66
CA GLY A 15 23.13 15.73 -5.25
C GLY A 15 21.97 15.05 -4.56
N VAL A 16 21.16 14.27 -5.29
CA VAL A 16 20.03 13.52 -4.71
C VAL A 16 20.55 12.23 -4.10
N GLY A 17 20.50 12.10 -2.78
CA GLY A 17 21.09 10.98 -2.04
C GLY A 17 20.37 9.65 -2.29
N ALA A 18 19.05 9.65 -2.41
CA ALA A 18 18.24 8.45 -2.64
C ALA A 18 17.00 8.74 -3.48
N ALA A 19 16.53 7.71 -4.18
CA ALA A 19 15.26 7.73 -4.88
C ALA A 19 14.51 6.42 -4.59
N TYR A 20 13.23 6.52 -4.28
CA TYR A 20 12.38 5.40 -3.89
C TYR A 20 11.40 5.02 -5.00
N VAL A 21 11.16 3.72 -5.16
CA VAL A 21 10.20 3.23 -6.16
C VAL A 21 8.79 3.36 -5.59
N ALA A 22 8.07 4.39 -6.02
CA ALA A 22 6.68 4.60 -5.61
C ALA A 22 5.71 3.70 -6.39
N ASP A 23 5.88 3.56 -7.70
CA ASP A 23 5.06 2.71 -8.58
C ASP A 23 5.92 2.10 -9.69
N GLY A 24 5.45 0.98 -10.26
CA GLY A 24 6.14 0.32 -11.37
C GLY A 24 7.21 -0.68 -10.94
N HIS A 25 7.11 -1.30 -9.78
CA HIS A 25 8.04 -2.32 -9.28
C HIS A 25 8.29 -3.45 -10.30
N HIS A 26 7.23 -3.95 -10.96
CA HIS A 26 7.37 -4.98 -11.99
C HIS A 26 8.10 -4.49 -13.24
N ARG A 27 7.95 -3.21 -13.60
CA ARG A 27 8.67 -2.58 -14.73
C ARG A 27 10.15 -2.43 -14.39
N ALA A 28 10.47 -1.98 -13.20
CA ALA A 28 11.84 -1.88 -12.72
C ALA A 28 12.53 -3.26 -12.67
N ALA A 29 11.88 -4.25 -12.06
CA ALA A 29 12.38 -5.62 -11.99
C ALA A 29 12.58 -6.25 -13.39
N SER A 30 11.70 -5.97 -14.34
CA SER A 30 11.82 -6.44 -15.72
C SER A 30 13.01 -5.79 -16.43
N ALA A 31 13.24 -4.48 -16.24
CA ALA A 31 14.38 -3.78 -16.81
C ALA A 31 15.70 -4.36 -16.28
N VAL A 32 15.79 -4.64 -14.97
CA VAL A 32 16.96 -5.28 -14.36
C VAL A 32 17.22 -6.66 -14.95
N ARG A 33 16.17 -7.51 -15.07
CA ARG A 33 16.30 -8.84 -15.69
C ARG A 33 16.79 -8.78 -17.10
N VAL A 34 16.29 -7.85 -17.93
CA VAL A 34 16.75 -7.66 -19.32
C VAL A 34 18.21 -7.22 -19.35
N ALA A 35 18.61 -6.30 -18.50
CA ALA A 35 19.99 -5.85 -18.42
C ALA A 35 20.95 -7.00 -18.06
N LEU A 36 20.60 -7.80 -17.05
CA LEU A 36 21.40 -8.95 -16.62
C LEU A 36 21.49 -10.02 -17.73
N ALA A 37 20.39 -10.34 -18.38
CA ALA A 37 20.37 -11.32 -19.49
C ALA A 37 21.24 -10.88 -20.66
N ARG A 38 21.20 -9.60 -21.05
CA ARG A 38 22.04 -9.05 -22.13
C ARG A 38 23.51 -9.04 -21.78
N ARG A 39 23.88 -8.68 -20.55
CA ARG A 39 25.27 -8.73 -20.07
C ARG A 39 25.80 -10.15 -20.00
N ALA A 40 24.97 -11.12 -19.63
CA ALA A 40 25.37 -12.53 -19.66
C ALA A 40 25.60 -13.04 -21.08
N ALA A 41 24.81 -12.58 -22.05
CA ALA A 41 24.96 -12.93 -23.46
C ALA A 41 26.14 -12.22 -24.14
N ASP A 42 26.44 -10.99 -23.72
CA ASP A 42 27.57 -10.19 -24.23
C ASP A 42 28.28 -9.45 -23.09
N PRO A 43 29.32 -10.05 -22.49
CA PRO A 43 30.10 -9.42 -21.41
C PRO A 43 30.87 -8.16 -21.85
N SER A 44 31.00 -7.90 -23.15
CA SER A 44 31.71 -6.71 -23.67
C SER A 44 30.83 -5.46 -23.74
N LEU A 45 29.55 -5.57 -23.40
CA LEU A 45 28.63 -4.43 -23.38
C LEU A 45 29.14 -3.28 -22.51
N PRO A 46 29.19 -2.04 -23.05
CA PRO A 46 29.67 -0.91 -22.27
C PRO A 46 28.72 -0.59 -21.13
N ALA A 47 29.26 0.04 -20.07
CA ALA A 47 28.48 0.39 -18.87
C ALA A 47 27.28 1.31 -19.18
N ASP A 48 27.38 2.13 -20.23
CA ASP A 48 26.34 3.06 -20.68
C ASP A 48 25.41 2.49 -21.73
N ALA A 49 25.52 1.18 -22.05
CA ALA A 49 24.64 0.51 -23.00
C ALA A 49 23.15 0.78 -22.68
N PRO A 50 22.28 0.91 -23.69
CA PRO A 50 20.87 1.22 -23.48
C PRO A 50 20.14 0.28 -22.51
N CYS A 51 20.47 -1.00 -22.51
CA CYS A 51 19.86 -1.99 -21.60
C CYS A 51 20.18 -1.75 -20.12
N ASN A 52 21.23 -1.00 -19.79
CA ASN A 52 21.65 -0.67 -18.42
C ASN A 52 20.91 0.56 -17.83
N ARG A 53 19.89 1.04 -18.52
CA ARG A 53 19.14 2.23 -18.10
C ARG A 53 17.66 1.92 -18.04
N VAL A 54 16.95 2.56 -17.14
CA VAL A 54 15.48 2.50 -17.02
C VAL A 54 14.91 3.91 -17.21
N LEU A 55 13.74 3.99 -17.84
CA LEU A 55 13.00 5.24 -17.93
C LEU A 55 12.18 5.40 -16.67
N VAL A 56 12.37 6.51 -15.96
CA VAL A 56 11.65 6.85 -14.74
C VAL A 56 11.05 8.25 -14.82
N ALA A 57 9.91 8.46 -14.16
CA ALA A 57 9.39 9.76 -13.82
C ALA A 57 9.72 10.02 -12.34
N MET A 58 10.47 11.05 -12.07
CA MET A 58 10.84 11.44 -10.71
C MET A 58 9.92 12.55 -10.23
N VAL A 59 9.37 12.38 -9.04
CA VAL A 59 8.44 13.33 -8.41
C VAL A 59 8.96 13.60 -6.99
N PRO A 60 9.01 14.87 -6.55
CA PRO A 60 9.32 15.16 -5.16
C PRO A 60 8.34 14.48 -4.21
N ALA A 61 8.82 13.90 -3.12
CA ALA A 61 8.00 13.16 -2.16
C ALA A 61 6.78 13.98 -1.66
N GLY A 62 6.98 15.26 -1.37
CA GLY A 62 5.91 16.16 -0.93
C GLY A 62 4.85 16.52 -2.00
N GLN A 63 5.01 16.08 -3.25
CA GLN A 63 4.03 16.25 -4.32
C GLN A 63 3.26 14.96 -4.65
N LEU A 64 3.62 13.85 -4.03
CA LEU A 64 2.88 12.60 -4.14
C LEU A 64 1.82 12.52 -3.05
N LYS A 65 0.61 12.13 -3.45
CA LYS A 65 -0.44 11.77 -2.50
C LYS A 65 -0.54 10.24 -2.46
N VAL A 66 -0.45 9.71 -1.25
CA VAL A 66 -0.71 8.29 -0.98
C VAL A 66 -2.16 8.18 -0.52
N LEU A 67 -2.90 7.26 -1.10
CA LEU A 67 -4.21 6.84 -0.65
C LEU A 67 -4.09 5.42 -0.09
N SER A 68 -4.98 5.08 0.82
CA SER A 68 -5.07 3.74 1.38
C SER A 68 -5.69 2.76 0.39
N TYR A 69 -5.56 1.50 0.72
CA TYR A 69 -6.50 0.48 0.29
C TYR A 69 -7.35 0.09 1.50
N HIS A 70 -8.65 0.17 1.37
CA HIS A 70 -9.60 -0.37 2.34
C HIS A 70 -9.71 -1.88 2.19
N ARG A 71 -10.29 -2.56 3.17
CA ARG A 71 -10.49 -4.01 3.19
C ARG A 71 -11.97 -4.32 3.32
N MET A 72 -12.44 -5.29 2.55
CA MET A 72 -13.76 -5.88 2.73
C MET A 72 -13.59 -7.40 2.78
N VAL A 73 -14.19 -8.03 3.79
CA VAL A 73 -14.14 -9.49 3.98
C VAL A 73 -15.56 -10.01 3.90
N GLY A 74 -15.83 -10.83 2.89
CA GLY A 74 -17.11 -11.52 2.71
C GLY A 74 -17.15 -12.88 3.42
N GLY A 75 -18.32 -13.50 3.44
CA GLY A 75 -18.52 -14.82 4.06
C GLY A 75 -18.40 -14.80 5.59
N VAL A 76 -18.69 -13.66 6.23
CA VAL A 76 -18.69 -13.50 7.69
C VAL A 76 -20.09 -13.75 8.21
N GLY A 77 -20.24 -14.77 9.05
CA GLY A 77 -21.54 -15.16 9.63
C GLY A 77 -22.15 -14.06 10.50
N GLU A 78 -23.47 -14.08 10.67
CA GLU A 78 -24.19 -13.07 11.46
C GLU A 78 -23.67 -13.00 12.91
N ALA A 79 -23.53 -14.15 13.57
CA ALA A 79 -23.00 -14.21 14.94
C ALA A 79 -21.55 -13.72 15.06
N GLU A 80 -20.72 -13.92 14.02
CA GLU A 80 -19.35 -13.38 13.98
C GLU A 80 -19.38 -11.87 13.85
N ARG A 81 -20.28 -11.32 13.02
CA ARG A 81 -20.43 -9.87 12.84
C ARG A 81 -20.93 -9.19 14.12
N GLU A 82 -21.93 -9.76 14.78
CA GLU A 82 -22.43 -9.26 16.07
C GLU A 82 -21.38 -9.26 17.16
N GLY A 83 -20.48 -10.26 17.17
CA GLY A 83 -19.38 -10.37 18.12
C GLY A 83 -18.09 -9.65 17.70
N LEU A 84 -18.04 -9.03 16.50
CA LEU A 84 -16.80 -8.56 15.90
C LEU A 84 -16.12 -7.46 16.72
N ALA A 85 -16.86 -6.50 17.23
CA ALA A 85 -16.30 -5.42 18.06
C ALA A 85 -15.59 -5.98 19.30
N ALA A 86 -16.25 -6.90 20.02
CA ALA A 86 -15.66 -7.55 21.19
C ALA A 86 -14.44 -8.40 20.84
N ALA A 87 -14.45 -9.09 19.70
CA ALA A 87 -13.31 -9.88 19.23
C ALA A 87 -12.11 -8.99 18.86
N VAL A 88 -12.35 -7.83 18.28
CA VAL A 88 -11.33 -6.82 17.96
C VAL A 88 -10.76 -6.21 19.22
N GLU A 89 -11.58 -5.94 20.24
CA GLU A 89 -11.09 -5.49 21.57
C GLU A 89 -10.24 -6.56 22.24
N ALA A 90 -10.63 -7.83 22.17
CA ALA A 90 -9.83 -8.94 22.70
C ALA A 90 -8.48 -9.10 21.94
N ALA A 91 -8.39 -8.63 20.70
CA ALA A 91 -7.16 -8.56 19.91
C ALA A 91 -6.27 -7.34 20.25
N GLY A 92 -6.68 -6.53 21.24
CA GLY A 92 -5.89 -5.41 21.78
C GLY A 92 -6.22 -4.04 21.18
N PHE A 93 -7.21 -3.92 20.32
CA PHE A 93 -7.70 -2.62 19.86
C PHE A 93 -8.69 -2.04 20.88
N SER A 94 -8.90 -0.73 20.84
CA SER A 94 -10.12 -0.16 21.39
C SER A 94 -11.17 -0.03 20.29
N ALA A 95 -12.44 -0.25 20.59
CA ALA A 95 -13.54 -0.09 19.68
C ALA A 95 -14.59 0.85 20.29
N SER A 96 -14.97 1.89 19.59
CA SER A 96 -16.00 2.84 20.01
C SER A 96 -17.07 2.94 18.91
N PRO A 97 -18.35 2.90 19.25
CA PRO A 97 -19.42 3.09 18.25
C PRO A 97 -19.26 4.45 17.57
N ALA A 98 -19.57 4.49 16.28
CA ALA A 98 -19.57 5.71 15.48
C ALA A 98 -20.96 5.96 14.87
N ASP A 99 -21.36 7.22 14.80
CA ASP A 99 -22.70 7.61 14.30
C ASP A 99 -22.86 7.43 12.77
N GLY A 100 -21.77 7.06 12.07
CA GLY A 100 -21.78 6.87 10.61
C GLY A 100 -20.44 6.43 10.08
N PRO A 101 -20.27 6.45 8.74
CA PRO A 101 -19.06 6.02 8.07
C PRO A 101 -17.79 6.71 8.57
N VAL A 102 -16.77 5.93 8.90
CA VAL A 102 -15.51 6.40 9.48
C VAL A 102 -14.43 6.49 8.39
N ALA A 103 -13.85 7.67 8.22
CA ALA A 103 -12.66 7.91 7.41
C ALA A 103 -11.50 8.28 8.34
N PRO A 104 -10.61 7.34 8.71
CA PRO A 104 -9.52 7.64 9.63
C PRO A 104 -8.49 8.57 8.97
N ASP A 105 -8.03 9.57 9.71
CA ASP A 105 -7.10 10.62 9.29
C ASP A 105 -5.78 10.60 10.09
N GLU A 106 -5.66 9.69 11.04
CA GLU A 106 -4.46 9.52 11.86
C GLU A 106 -4.00 8.06 11.90
N LYS A 107 -2.70 7.86 12.06
CA LYS A 107 -2.07 6.54 12.23
C LYS A 107 -2.65 5.82 13.43
N GLY A 108 -2.83 4.51 13.31
CA GLY A 108 -3.41 3.64 14.34
C GLY A 108 -4.92 3.71 14.43
N ALA A 109 -5.58 4.59 13.66
CA ALA A 109 -7.03 4.66 13.59
C ALA A 109 -7.60 3.90 12.38
N PHE A 110 -8.76 3.23 12.59
CA PHE A 110 -9.47 2.50 11.55
C PHE A 110 -10.97 2.71 11.72
N GLY A 111 -11.68 2.69 10.61
CA GLY A 111 -13.12 2.45 10.65
C GLY A 111 -13.42 0.98 10.43
N MET A 112 -14.38 0.44 11.14
CA MET A 112 -14.91 -0.90 10.94
C MET A 112 -16.41 -0.83 10.77
N PHE A 113 -16.92 -1.43 9.70
CA PHE A 113 -18.33 -1.68 9.49
C PHE A 113 -18.59 -3.18 9.71
N ASP A 114 -19.38 -3.51 10.71
CA ASP A 114 -19.66 -4.89 11.12
C ASP A 114 -20.84 -5.56 10.37
N GLY A 115 -21.41 -4.84 9.40
CA GLY A 115 -22.62 -5.24 8.66
C GLY A 115 -23.89 -4.52 9.14
N ALA A 116 -23.86 -3.93 10.35
CA ALA A 116 -24.97 -3.18 10.93
C ALA A 116 -24.61 -1.71 11.20
N CYS A 117 -23.49 -1.47 11.88
CA CYS A 117 -23.05 -0.15 12.30
C CYS A 117 -21.54 0.05 12.12
N TRP A 118 -21.11 1.30 12.29
CA TRP A 118 -19.71 1.69 12.23
C TRP A 118 -19.10 1.79 13.62
N TRP A 119 -17.80 1.48 13.66
CA TRP A 119 -16.93 1.55 14.82
C TRP A 119 -15.67 2.31 14.46
N LEU A 120 -15.24 3.20 15.36
CA LEU A 120 -13.89 3.75 15.34
C LEU A 120 -12.99 2.82 16.15
N LEU A 121 -11.98 2.25 15.50
CA LEU A 121 -10.98 1.41 16.14
C LEU A 121 -9.68 2.18 16.31
N ARG A 122 -8.94 1.86 17.39
CA ARG A 122 -7.57 2.30 17.59
C ARG A 122 -6.68 1.10 17.90
N ALA A 123 -5.64 0.94 17.11
CA ALA A 123 -4.63 -0.08 17.34
C ALA A 123 -3.82 0.22 18.61
N PRO A 124 -3.30 -0.79 19.30
CA PRO A 124 -2.27 -0.60 20.30
C PRO A 124 -1.00 -0.05 19.65
N GLU A 125 -0.17 0.63 20.44
CA GLU A 125 1.14 1.07 19.99
C GLU A 125 1.95 -0.12 19.45
N PRO A 126 2.67 0.05 18.31
CA PRO A 126 3.50 -1.00 17.78
C PRO A 126 4.65 -1.34 18.73
N GLU A 127 4.99 -2.60 18.83
CA GLU A 127 6.09 -3.10 19.65
C GLU A 127 7.38 -3.14 18.84
N GLY A 128 8.47 -2.55 19.35
CA GLY A 128 9.79 -2.56 18.71
C GLY A 128 9.94 -1.57 17.56
N ASP A 129 11.07 -1.72 16.83
CA ASP A 129 11.52 -0.78 15.79
C ASP A 129 11.35 -1.32 14.37
N ASP A 130 10.61 -2.43 14.19
CA ASP A 130 10.37 -3.00 12.85
C ASP A 130 9.40 -2.11 12.06
N PRO A 131 9.87 -1.45 10.98
CA PRO A 131 9.05 -0.53 10.22
C PRO A 131 7.88 -1.21 9.48
N VAL A 132 7.95 -2.52 9.22
CA VAL A 132 6.86 -3.26 8.60
C VAL A 132 5.79 -3.61 9.64
N ALA A 133 6.19 -4.06 10.81
CA ALA A 133 5.27 -4.35 11.92
C ALA A 133 4.56 -3.08 12.41
N ALA A 134 5.22 -1.92 12.33
CA ALA A 134 4.66 -0.63 12.72
C ALA A 134 3.62 -0.04 11.74
N LEU A 135 3.36 -0.68 10.60
CA LEU A 135 2.36 -0.22 9.64
C LEU A 135 0.94 -0.57 10.12
N ASP A 136 0.01 0.34 9.92
CA ASP A 136 -1.43 0.11 10.19
C ASP A 136 -1.97 -1.12 9.47
N VAL A 137 -1.56 -1.32 8.22
CA VAL A 137 -1.98 -2.48 7.42
C VAL A 137 -1.46 -3.80 7.99
N SER A 138 -0.29 -3.81 8.63
CA SER A 138 0.27 -4.96 9.33
C SER A 138 -0.49 -5.23 10.62
N ALA A 139 -0.72 -4.19 11.43
CA ALA A 139 -1.50 -4.31 12.67
C ALA A 139 -2.91 -4.88 12.40
N LEU A 140 -3.60 -4.37 11.37
CA LEU A 140 -4.91 -4.87 10.98
C LEU A 140 -4.85 -6.33 10.52
N GLN A 141 -3.85 -6.70 9.69
CA GLN A 141 -3.71 -8.05 9.18
C GLN A 141 -3.40 -9.05 10.30
N GLU A 142 -2.42 -8.75 11.13
CA GLU A 142 -1.87 -9.70 12.10
C GLU A 142 -2.73 -9.86 13.33
N ARG A 143 -3.47 -8.81 13.72
CA ARG A 143 -4.27 -8.83 14.93
C ARG A 143 -5.77 -9.02 14.69
N VAL A 144 -6.26 -8.66 13.49
CA VAL A 144 -7.71 -8.72 13.21
C VAL A 144 -8.01 -9.66 12.03
N LEU A 145 -7.50 -9.37 10.82
CA LEU A 145 -7.90 -10.15 9.64
C LEU A 145 -7.46 -11.61 9.75
N GLY A 146 -6.25 -11.88 10.24
CA GLY A 146 -5.73 -13.23 10.45
C GLY A 146 -6.45 -13.97 11.58
N PRO A 147 -6.29 -13.55 12.83
CA PRO A 147 -6.79 -14.33 13.97
C PRO A 147 -8.31 -14.24 14.18
N VAL A 148 -8.95 -13.09 13.92
CA VAL A 148 -10.39 -12.89 14.18
C VAL A 148 -11.22 -13.35 12.99
N LEU A 149 -10.84 -12.97 11.76
CA LEU A 149 -11.61 -13.27 10.55
C LEU A 149 -11.04 -14.44 9.74
N SER A 150 -10.00 -15.12 10.26
CA SER A 150 -9.37 -16.29 9.63
C SER A 150 -8.81 -16.01 8.21
N VAL A 151 -8.41 -14.78 7.90
CA VAL A 151 -7.75 -14.40 6.65
C VAL A 151 -6.24 -14.59 6.80
N ALA A 152 -5.78 -15.82 6.74
CA ALA A 152 -4.38 -16.17 7.01
C ALA A 152 -3.41 -15.71 5.90
N ASP A 153 -3.82 -15.82 4.64
CA ASP A 153 -3.03 -15.34 3.49
C ASP A 153 -3.81 -14.27 2.70
N PRO A 154 -3.51 -12.99 2.92
CA PRO A 154 -4.23 -11.88 2.28
C PRO A 154 -4.02 -11.80 0.76
N ARG A 155 -3.10 -12.59 0.19
CA ARG A 155 -2.88 -12.67 -1.27
C ARG A 155 -3.74 -13.72 -1.95
N ARG A 156 -4.27 -14.67 -1.19
CA ARG A 156 -4.95 -15.87 -1.72
C ARG A 156 -6.37 -16.06 -1.21
N ASP A 157 -6.72 -15.45 -0.08
CA ASP A 157 -8.07 -15.59 0.47
C ASP A 157 -9.09 -14.91 -0.46
N PRO A 158 -10.00 -15.67 -1.07
CA PRO A 158 -10.98 -15.12 -2.01
C PRO A 158 -12.03 -14.23 -1.34
N ARG A 159 -12.19 -14.32 -0.01
CA ARG A 159 -13.12 -13.49 0.77
C ARG A 159 -12.60 -12.05 0.94
N LEU A 160 -11.26 -11.84 0.87
CA LEU A 160 -10.66 -10.53 1.06
C LEU A 160 -10.64 -9.74 -0.25
N THR A 161 -11.34 -8.63 -0.26
CA THR A 161 -11.36 -7.65 -1.34
C THR A 161 -10.63 -6.37 -0.92
N TYR A 162 -9.73 -5.88 -1.77
CA TYR A 162 -9.07 -4.61 -1.60
C TYR A 162 -9.81 -3.51 -2.36
N VAL A 163 -10.27 -2.50 -1.65
CA VAL A 163 -11.00 -1.38 -2.23
C VAL A 163 -10.11 -0.15 -2.25
N ALA A 164 -9.98 0.49 -3.41
CA ALA A 164 -9.13 1.67 -3.57
C ALA A 164 -9.60 2.82 -2.67
N GLY A 165 -8.69 3.53 -2.04
CA GLY A 165 -8.99 4.66 -1.15
C GLY A 165 -9.59 5.90 -1.85
N THR A 166 -9.81 5.81 -3.17
CA THR A 166 -10.67 6.77 -3.91
C THR A 166 -12.16 6.49 -3.71
N VAL A 167 -12.50 5.33 -3.16
CA VAL A 167 -13.85 4.94 -2.77
C VAL A 167 -14.05 5.38 -1.33
N GLY A 168 -15.00 6.26 -1.09
CA GLY A 168 -15.31 6.73 0.27
C GLY A 168 -15.91 5.63 1.15
N PRO A 169 -15.92 5.84 2.48
CA PRO A 169 -16.46 4.86 3.42
C PRO A 169 -17.94 4.59 3.20
N GLU A 170 -18.73 5.55 2.70
CA GLU A 170 -20.16 5.37 2.39
C GLU A 170 -20.36 4.35 1.25
N ALA A 171 -19.54 4.43 0.21
CA ALA A 171 -19.61 3.49 -0.90
C ALA A 171 -19.09 2.10 -0.51
N LEU A 172 -18.12 2.05 0.41
CA LEU A 172 -17.63 0.80 0.98
C LEU A 172 -18.71 0.12 1.84
N GLU A 173 -19.43 0.89 2.65
CA GLU A 173 -20.60 0.41 3.40
C GLU A 173 -21.69 -0.14 2.47
N ALA A 174 -22.02 0.62 1.42
CA ALA A 174 -23.04 0.19 0.45
C ALA A 174 -22.67 -1.16 -0.18
N ALA A 175 -21.40 -1.33 -0.57
CA ALA A 175 -20.90 -2.59 -1.13
C ALA A 175 -20.96 -3.76 -0.11
N ALA A 176 -20.62 -3.51 1.16
CA ALA A 176 -20.70 -4.52 2.21
C ALA A 176 -22.15 -4.92 2.51
N ARG A 177 -23.07 -3.96 2.51
CA ARG A 177 -24.51 -4.23 2.67
C ARG A 177 -25.10 -5.00 1.49
N GLU A 178 -24.69 -4.69 0.27
CA GLU A 178 -25.09 -5.41 -0.94
C GLU A 178 -24.62 -6.87 -0.91
N ALA A 179 -23.41 -7.13 -0.41
CA ALA A 179 -22.90 -8.48 -0.22
C ALA A 179 -23.69 -9.28 0.83
N GLY A 180 -24.22 -8.61 1.85
CA GLY A 180 -25.08 -9.19 2.89
C GLY A 180 -24.36 -9.96 3.99
N ASP A 181 -23.16 -10.47 3.72
CA ASP A 181 -22.33 -11.28 4.61
C ASP A 181 -20.92 -10.69 4.77
N ALA A 182 -20.74 -9.40 4.49
CA ALA A 182 -19.44 -8.76 4.51
C ALA A 182 -19.27 -7.78 5.68
N VAL A 183 -18.02 -7.66 6.11
CA VAL A 183 -17.53 -6.61 7.00
C VAL A 183 -16.48 -5.78 6.26
N ALA A 184 -16.32 -4.52 6.65
CA ALA A 184 -15.40 -3.63 5.96
C ALA A 184 -14.52 -2.84 6.93
N PHE A 185 -13.30 -2.52 6.49
CA PHE A 185 -12.35 -1.72 7.25
C PHE A 185 -11.82 -0.59 6.39
N THR A 186 -11.97 0.63 6.87
CA THR A 186 -11.24 1.79 6.33
C THR A 186 -9.92 1.94 7.07
N VAL A 187 -8.88 2.30 6.33
CA VAL A 187 -7.51 2.39 6.83
C VAL A 187 -6.97 3.78 6.51
N CYS A 188 -6.22 4.36 7.44
CA CYS A 188 -5.48 5.59 7.21
C CYS A 188 -4.45 5.40 6.08
N PRO A 189 -4.25 6.38 5.20
CA PRO A 189 -3.18 6.31 4.21
C PRO A 189 -1.80 6.17 4.86
N THR A 190 -1.01 5.20 4.41
CA THR A 190 0.39 5.06 4.84
C THR A 190 1.16 6.34 4.50
N ALA A 191 1.90 6.89 5.45
CA ALA A 191 2.73 8.04 5.22
C ALA A 191 3.92 7.73 4.31
N ILE A 192 4.42 8.73 3.58
CA ILE A 192 5.59 8.53 2.71
C ILE A 192 6.83 8.16 3.53
N ASP A 193 6.97 8.73 4.71
CA ASP A 193 8.10 8.45 5.61
C ASP A 193 8.08 6.98 6.10
N GLU A 194 6.92 6.40 6.33
CA GLU A 194 6.78 4.98 6.67
C GLU A 194 7.23 4.08 5.50
N LEU A 195 6.83 4.42 4.28
CA LEU A 195 7.27 3.69 3.08
C LEU A 195 8.80 3.79 2.91
N MET A 196 9.36 4.97 3.13
CA MET A 196 10.81 5.18 3.04
C MET A 196 11.53 4.38 4.11
N ALA A 197 11.03 4.36 5.36
CA ALA A 197 11.59 3.57 6.44
C ALA A 197 11.62 2.06 6.13
N VAL A 198 10.54 1.51 5.57
CA VAL A 198 10.48 0.11 5.12
C VAL A 198 11.52 -0.16 4.02
N ALA A 199 11.65 0.75 3.05
CA ALA A 199 12.63 0.61 1.97
C ALA A 199 14.07 0.73 2.47
N ASP A 200 14.36 1.63 3.40
CA ASP A 200 15.69 1.84 4.00
C ASP A 200 16.11 0.64 4.86
N ALA A 201 15.15 -0.05 5.48
CA ALA A 201 15.38 -1.32 6.17
C ALA A 201 15.64 -2.50 5.21
N GLY A 202 15.49 -2.31 3.90
CA GLY A 202 15.62 -3.37 2.89
C GLY A 202 14.41 -4.32 2.84
N GLU A 203 13.32 -3.95 3.48
CA GLU A 203 12.10 -4.73 3.60
C GLU A 203 11.10 -4.42 2.48
N LEU A 204 10.03 -5.21 2.42
CA LEU A 204 8.97 -5.06 1.42
C LEU A 204 7.65 -4.65 2.09
N MET A 205 6.99 -3.69 1.46
CA MET A 205 5.63 -3.32 1.86
C MET A 205 4.66 -4.51 1.75
N PRO A 206 3.74 -4.67 2.70
CA PRO A 206 2.64 -5.62 2.58
C PRO A 206 1.82 -5.38 1.30
N PRO A 207 1.12 -6.39 0.78
CA PRO A 207 0.36 -6.25 -0.45
C PRO A 207 -0.76 -5.20 -0.29
N LYS A 208 -0.92 -4.36 -1.33
CA LYS A 208 -2.00 -3.35 -1.35
C LYS A 208 -1.99 -2.41 -0.13
N SER A 209 -0.82 -1.91 0.24
CA SER A 209 -0.63 -0.93 1.32
C SER A 209 -0.77 0.50 0.83
N THR A 210 -0.35 0.80 -0.39
CA THR A 210 -0.25 2.16 -0.92
C THR A 210 -0.88 2.29 -2.30
N TRP A 211 -1.63 3.37 -2.51
CA TRP A 211 -2.11 3.82 -3.81
C TRP A 211 -1.58 5.21 -4.10
N PHE A 212 -0.60 5.31 -4.99
CA PHE A 212 -0.04 6.61 -5.38
C PHE A 212 -0.91 7.34 -6.40
N THR A 213 -1.06 8.65 -6.21
CA THR A 213 -1.76 9.52 -7.14
C THR A 213 -0.99 10.86 -7.30
N PRO A 214 -0.95 11.47 -8.51
CA PRO A 214 -1.47 10.93 -9.77
C PRO A 214 -0.61 9.79 -10.32
N LYS A 215 -1.23 8.84 -11.03
CA LYS A 215 -0.47 7.82 -11.78
C LYS A 215 -0.12 8.36 -13.16
N PRO A 216 1.15 8.22 -13.62
CA PRO A 216 1.52 8.56 -14.97
C PRO A 216 0.73 7.76 -16.01
N PHE A 217 0.33 8.39 -17.11
CA PHE A 217 -0.30 7.68 -18.21
C PHE A 217 0.66 6.67 -18.83
N CYS A 218 0.19 5.43 -19.03
CA CYS A 218 0.96 4.40 -19.72
C CYS A 218 1.14 4.78 -21.21
N GLY A 219 2.35 4.58 -21.72
CA GLY A 219 2.65 4.83 -23.13
C GLY A 219 2.92 6.29 -23.51
N LEU A 220 2.82 7.24 -22.56
CA LEU A 220 3.16 8.64 -22.83
C LEU A 220 4.64 8.81 -23.17
N PHE A 221 5.49 8.05 -22.50
CA PHE A 221 6.92 7.97 -22.80
C PHE A 221 7.31 6.53 -23.05
N VAL A 222 8.01 6.29 -24.16
CA VAL A 222 8.48 4.95 -24.57
C VAL A 222 9.97 5.01 -24.83
N ARG A 223 10.70 4.02 -24.33
CA ARG A 223 12.12 3.85 -24.59
C ARG A 223 12.39 2.49 -25.22
N ARG A 224 13.20 2.46 -26.27
CA ARG A 224 13.77 1.22 -26.83
C ARG A 224 14.99 0.80 -26.01
N VAL A 225 15.13 -0.49 -25.78
CA VAL A 225 16.23 -1.14 -25.04
C VAL A 225 16.99 -2.10 -25.92
#